data_f362defc9159fed2fc4a77dd96c54eb8
#
_entry.id   f362defc9159fed2fc4a77dd96c54eb8
#
_cell.length_a   1.000
_cell.length_b   1.000
_cell.length_c   1.000
_cell.angle_alpha   90.00
_cell.angle_beta   90.00
_cell.angle_gamma   90.00
#
_symmetry.space_group_name_H-M   'P 1'
#
loop_
_entity.id
_entity.type
_entity.pdbx_description
1 polymer ?
#
loop_
_entity_poly.entity_id
_entity_poly.type
_entity_poly.pdbx_seq_one_letter_code
_entity_poly.pdbx_strand_id
1 'polypeptide(L)'
;MKIVDVVCSKARTGFFFDDQRAIKKGAVADGAAYFGETVTPGFKSVRQAGEAISVMLVLEDGQIAWGDCAAVQYSGAGGRDPLFLAEDFIPIIDQYIKPELVGKEADSFKGLCEMLENIQVDGKRLHTAIRYGVSQAILDAVAKSSKRLMCEVVADEYGT
;
A
#
# COMPACT_ATOMS: atom_id res chain seq x y z
N MET A 1 4.76 8.56 21.34
CA MET A 1 4.04 9.71 20.70
C MET A 1 2.78 9.19 20.05
N LYS A 2 1.68 9.92 20.21
CA LYS A 2 0.40 9.53 19.60
C LYS A 2 0.35 9.85 18.11
N ILE A 3 -0.29 8.97 17.36
CA ILE A 3 -0.74 9.24 16.00
C ILE A 3 -2.02 10.08 16.11
N VAL A 4 -2.00 11.30 15.58
CA VAL A 4 -3.14 12.23 15.69
C VAL A 4 -3.94 12.34 14.41
N ASP A 5 -3.37 11.96 13.27
CA ASP A 5 -4.08 11.89 11.99
C ASP A 5 -3.44 10.89 11.03
N VAL A 6 -4.24 10.43 10.05
CA VAL A 6 -3.80 9.66 8.89
C VAL A 6 -4.29 10.37 7.65
N VAL A 7 -3.36 10.75 6.78
CA VAL A 7 -3.63 11.48 5.55
C VAL A 7 -3.15 10.69 4.35
N CYS A 8 -4.00 10.54 3.34
CA CYS A 8 -3.68 9.83 2.11
C CYS A 8 -3.58 10.79 0.92
N SER A 9 -2.64 10.53 0.03
CA SER A 9 -2.50 11.26 -1.23
C SER A 9 -2.31 10.29 -2.38
N LYS A 10 -3.03 10.52 -3.49
CA LYS A 10 -2.84 9.77 -4.73
C LYS A 10 -1.44 10.04 -5.28
N ALA A 11 -0.74 8.97 -5.62
CA ALA A 11 0.58 8.99 -6.20
C ALA A 11 0.63 8.09 -7.44
N ARG A 12 1.78 8.04 -8.09
CA ARG A 12 2.04 7.15 -9.22
C ARG A 12 3.25 6.27 -8.94
N THR A 13 3.18 5.06 -9.42
CA THR A 13 4.28 4.10 -9.47
C THR A 13 4.62 3.80 -10.95
N GLY A 14 5.41 2.76 -11.23
CA GLY A 14 5.77 2.38 -12.58
C GLY A 14 4.58 2.04 -13.48
N PHE A 15 4.48 0.79 -13.91
CA PHE A 15 3.41 0.33 -14.80
C PHE A 15 2.65 -0.83 -14.19
N PHE A 16 1.36 -0.92 -14.53
CA PHE A 16 0.55 -2.12 -14.40
C PHE A 16 0.43 -2.80 -15.77
N PHE A 17 0.53 -4.13 -15.79
CA PHE A 17 0.63 -4.92 -17.01
C PHE A 17 -0.46 -5.97 -17.11
N ASP A 18 -1.24 -5.93 -18.17
CA ASP A 18 -2.15 -7.01 -18.60
C ASP A 18 -1.52 -7.90 -19.69
N ASP A 19 -0.20 -7.83 -19.85
CA ASP A 19 0.55 -8.36 -20.98
C ASP A 19 0.41 -9.89 -21.14
N GLN A 20 0.52 -10.67 -20.05
CA GLN A 20 0.46 -12.13 -20.16
C GLN A 20 -0.83 -12.65 -20.78
N ARG A 21 -1.97 -12.06 -20.42
CA ARG A 21 -3.28 -12.45 -20.96
C ARG A 21 -3.54 -11.82 -22.32
N ALA A 22 -3.24 -10.53 -22.45
CA ALA A 22 -3.45 -9.79 -23.67
C ALA A 22 -2.56 -10.29 -24.83
N ILE A 23 -1.28 -10.59 -24.58
CA ILE A 23 -0.37 -11.16 -25.57
C ILE A 23 -0.87 -12.53 -26.05
N LYS A 24 -1.34 -13.39 -25.16
CA LYS A 24 -1.94 -14.69 -25.54
C LYS A 24 -3.20 -14.53 -26.41
N LYS A 25 -3.86 -13.37 -26.36
CA LYS A 25 -5.01 -13.02 -27.19
C LYS A 25 -4.65 -12.17 -28.42
N GLY A 26 -3.37 -11.96 -28.70
CA GLY A 26 -2.90 -11.32 -29.90
C GLY A 26 -2.47 -9.86 -29.75
N ALA A 27 -2.33 -9.33 -28.51
CA ALA A 27 -1.74 -8.02 -28.31
C ALA A 27 -0.26 -8.01 -28.75
N VAL A 28 0.15 -6.93 -29.42
CA VAL A 28 1.48 -6.78 -30.02
C VAL A 28 2.23 -5.63 -29.35
N ALA A 29 3.52 -5.84 -29.06
CA ALA A 29 4.38 -4.82 -28.50
C ALA A 29 4.74 -3.76 -29.57
N ASP A 30 4.71 -2.49 -29.18
CA ASP A 30 5.21 -1.36 -29.93
C ASP A 30 6.01 -0.42 -29.01
N GLY A 31 7.31 -0.58 -29.02
CA GLY A 31 8.19 0.13 -28.09
C GLY A 31 7.80 -0.12 -26.61
N ALA A 32 7.49 0.94 -25.89
CA ALA A 32 7.06 0.89 -24.49
C ALA A 32 5.55 0.61 -24.32
N ALA A 33 4.78 0.56 -25.39
CA ALA A 33 3.35 0.34 -25.40
C ALA A 33 3.00 -1.07 -25.92
N TYR A 34 1.72 -1.43 -25.77
CA TYR A 34 1.13 -2.60 -26.41
C TYR A 34 -0.17 -2.20 -27.10
N PHE A 35 -0.39 -2.69 -28.30
CA PHE A 35 -1.65 -2.59 -29.02
C PHE A 35 -2.43 -3.90 -28.87
N GLY A 36 -3.71 -3.78 -28.53
CA GLY A 36 -4.60 -4.90 -28.34
C GLY A 36 -5.61 -4.63 -27.24
N GLU A 37 -6.53 -5.55 -27.07
CA GLU A 37 -7.57 -5.45 -26.04
C GLU A 37 -7.06 -5.92 -24.68
N THR A 38 -7.48 -5.24 -23.63
CA THR A 38 -7.27 -5.70 -22.26
C THR A 38 -8.18 -6.90 -21.97
N VAL A 39 -7.73 -7.76 -21.06
CA VAL A 39 -8.43 -9.00 -20.71
C VAL A 39 -8.80 -9.03 -19.24
N THR A 40 -8.00 -8.41 -18.39
CA THR A 40 -8.24 -8.38 -16.94
C THR A 40 -9.12 -7.18 -16.58
N PRO A 41 -10.20 -7.38 -15.80
CA PRO A 41 -11.03 -6.27 -15.35
C PRO A 41 -10.23 -5.18 -14.65
N GLY A 42 -10.59 -3.92 -14.92
CA GLY A 42 -9.95 -2.74 -14.34
C GLY A 42 -8.83 -2.16 -15.21
N PHE A 43 -8.22 -2.94 -16.12
CA PHE A 43 -7.24 -2.41 -17.07
C PHE A 43 -7.92 -1.61 -18.17
N LYS A 44 -7.37 -0.41 -18.44
CA LYS A 44 -7.79 0.47 -19.56
C LYS A 44 -6.91 0.32 -20.80
N SER A 45 -5.70 -0.21 -20.62
CA SER A 45 -4.76 -0.55 -21.69
C SER A 45 -3.87 -1.71 -21.22
N VAL A 46 -3.27 -2.44 -22.16
CA VAL A 46 -2.41 -3.62 -21.85
C VAL A 46 -1.24 -3.23 -20.94
N ARG A 47 -0.73 -2.04 -21.11
CA ARG A 47 0.25 -1.43 -20.21
C ARG A 47 -0.23 -0.03 -19.85
N GLN A 48 -0.41 0.24 -18.57
CA GLN A 48 -0.87 1.54 -18.07
C GLN A 48 0.00 2.01 -16.91
N ALA A 49 0.00 3.33 -16.67
CA ALA A 49 0.68 3.91 -15.50
C ALA A 49 0.11 3.30 -14.23
N GLY A 50 0.99 2.83 -13.34
CA GLY A 50 0.61 2.32 -12.04
C GLY A 50 0.22 3.45 -11.10
N GLU A 51 -0.74 3.18 -10.22
CA GLU A 51 -1.13 4.08 -9.15
C GLU A 51 -0.54 3.64 -7.81
N ALA A 52 -0.34 4.60 -6.93
CA ALA A 52 0.10 4.40 -5.56
C ALA A 52 -0.68 5.34 -4.63
N ILE A 53 -0.61 5.08 -3.33
CA ILE A 53 -1.13 5.98 -2.30
C ILE A 53 0.00 6.25 -1.33
N SER A 54 0.41 7.52 -1.20
CA SER A 54 1.28 7.92 -0.10
C SER A 54 0.44 8.08 1.16
N VAL A 55 0.85 7.41 2.23
CA VAL A 55 0.22 7.46 3.55
C VAL A 55 1.11 8.24 4.49
N MET A 56 0.53 9.22 5.16
CA MET A 56 1.19 10.07 6.15
C MET A 56 0.53 9.85 7.50
N LEU A 57 1.29 9.40 8.50
CA LEU A 57 0.87 9.38 9.89
C LEU A 57 1.38 10.65 10.56
N VAL A 58 0.47 11.50 11.00
CA VAL A 58 0.81 12.74 11.71
C VAL A 58 0.95 12.41 13.19
N LEU A 59 2.10 12.75 13.77
CA LEU A 59 2.39 12.55 15.18
C LEU A 59 2.03 13.82 15.98
N GLU A 60 1.76 13.66 17.28
CA GLU A 60 1.33 14.75 18.15
C GLU A 60 2.31 15.92 18.28
N ASP A 61 3.58 15.71 17.99
CA ASP A 61 4.61 16.75 17.94
C ASP A 61 4.75 17.44 16.57
N GLY A 62 3.89 17.08 15.61
CA GLY A 62 3.88 17.61 14.25
C GLY A 62 4.80 16.89 13.26
N GLN A 63 5.55 15.90 13.69
CA GLN A 63 6.31 15.06 12.74
C GLN A 63 5.37 14.24 11.87
N ILE A 64 5.79 13.95 10.65
CA ILE A 64 5.04 13.12 9.70
C ILE A 64 5.86 11.86 9.42
N ALA A 65 5.25 10.70 9.61
CA ALA A 65 5.80 9.43 9.22
C ALA A 65 5.19 8.97 7.88
N TRP A 66 6.02 8.38 7.02
CA TRP A 66 5.68 8.13 5.62
C TRP A 66 5.69 6.65 5.28
N GLY A 67 4.78 6.28 4.38
CA GLY A 67 4.78 5.00 3.70
C GLY A 67 4.02 5.08 2.39
N ASP A 68 4.40 4.24 1.43
CA ASP A 68 3.80 4.23 0.11
C ASP A 68 3.13 2.88 -0.19
N CYS A 69 1.81 2.91 -0.34
CA CYS A 69 1.04 1.77 -0.81
C CYS A 69 1.26 1.64 -2.32
N ALA A 70 2.26 0.87 -2.69
CA ALA A 70 2.62 0.64 -4.07
C ALA A 70 2.55 -0.86 -4.41
N ALA A 71 2.13 -1.18 -5.61
CA ALA A 71 2.09 -2.54 -6.14
C ALA A 71 2.77 -2.59 -7.50
N VAL A 72 3.41 -3.72 -7.78
CA VAL A 72 3.77 -4.11 -9.15
C VAL A 72 2.73 -5.14 -9.58
N GLN A 73 1.85 -4.76 -10.49
CA GLN A 73 0.74 -5.62 -10.89
C GLN A 73 0.89 -6.12 -12.31
N TYR A 74 0.89 -7.45 -12.42
CA TYR A 74 0.87 -8.18 -13.67
C TYR A 74 -0.39 -9.03 -13.72
N SER A 75 -1.07 -9.03 -14.85
CA SER A 75 -2.19 -9.93 -15.05
C SER A 75 -1.75 -11.39 -15.09
N GLY A 76 -2.65 -12.28 -14.72
CA GLY A 76 -2.40 -13.72 -14.75
C GLY A 76 -1.63 -14.30 -13.58
N ALA A 77 -1.18 -13.50 -12.63
CA ALA A 77 -0.70 -13.99 -11.35
C ALA A 77 -1.90 -14.38 -10.47
N GLY A 78 -2.33 -15.63 -10.55
CA GLY A 78 -3.55 -16.12 -9.92
C GLY A 78 -3.62 -15.87 -8.40
N GLY A 79 -4.83 -15.66 -7.89
CA GLY A 79 -5.11 -15.53 -6.47
C GLY A 79 -4.63 -14.24 -5.81
N ARG A 80 -4.30 -13.23 -6.59
CA ARG A 80 -3.82 -11.94 -6.08
C ARG A 80 -4.93 -10.91 -5.98
N ASP A 81 -4.58 -9.83 -5.27
CA ASP A 81 -5.44 -8.67 -5.07
C ASP A 81 -5.91 -8.04 -6.40
N PRO A 82 -7.04 -7.34 -6.41
CA PRO A 82 -7.51 -6.59 -7.58
C PRO A 82 -6.51 -5.50 -7.99
N LEU A 83 -6.76 -4.86 -9.15
CA LEU A 83 -5.94 -3.75 -9.61
C LEU A 83 -5.96 -2.61 -8.57
N PHE A 84 -4.78 -2.11 -8.21
CA PHE A 84 -4.64 -1.09 -7.18
C PHE A 84 -4.89 0.30 -7.77
N LEU A 85 -6.09 0.82 -7.59
CA LEU A 85 -6.46 2.18 -7.98
C LEU A 85 -6.66 3.05 -6.75
N ALA A 86 -6.03 4.21 -6.72
CA ALA A 86 -6.05 5.07 -5.54
C ALA A 86 -7.47 5.52 -5.14
N GLU A 87 -8.35 5.74 -6.13
CA GLU A 87 -9.74 6.13 -5.91
C GLU A 87 -10.57 5.03 -5.21
N ASP A 88 -10.22 3.76 -5.40
CA ASP A 88 -10.90 2.64 -4.75
C ASP A 88 -10.39 2.40 -3.32
N PHE A 89 -9.10 2.67 -3.07
CA PHE A 89 -8.44 2.25 -1.83
C PHE A 89 -8.18 3.37 -0.81
N ILE A 90 -8.18 4.65 -1.20
CA ILE A 90 -8.14 5.76 -0.23
C ILE A 90 -9.34 5.69 0.73
N PRO A 91 -10.59 5.48 0.25
CA PRO A 91 -11.73 5.32 1.16
C PRO A 91 -11.60 4.15 2.13
N ILE A 92 -10.94 3.06 1.72
CA ILE A 92 -10.68 1.90 2.60
C ILE A 92 -9.73 2.29 3.75
N ILE A 93 -8.67 3.04 3.44
CA ILE A 93 -7.74 3.53 4.47
C ILE A 93 -8.47 4.48 5.44
N ASP A 94 -9.23 5.41 4.91
CA ASP A 94 -9.96 6.40 5.72
C ASP A 94 -11.03 5.76 6.62
N GLN A 95 -11.73 4.75 6.11
CA GLN A 95 -12.85 4.14 6.83
C GLN A 95 -12.41 3.05 7.83
N TYR A 96 -11.40 2.26 7.50
CA TYR A 96 -11.06 1.05 8.27
C TYR A 96 -9.71 1.14 8.99
N ILE A 97 -8.74 1.92 8.48
CA ILE A 97 -7.39 1.99 9.05
C ILE A 97 -7.22 3.23 9.92
N LYS A 98 -7.62 4.38 9.41
CA LYS A 98 -7.50 5.65 10.13
C LYS A 98 -8.14 5.60 11.54
N PRO A 99 -9.36 5.09 11.74
CA PRO A 99 -9.96 5.00 13.08
C PRO A 99 -9.17 4.09 14.05
N GLU A 100 -8.53 3.07 13.52
CA GLU A 100 -7.73 2.13 14.32
C GLU A 100 -6.37 2.69 14.73
N LEU A 101 -5.79 3.60 13.92
CA LEU A 101 -4.48 4.19 14.18
C LEU A 101 -4.55 5.49 14.98
N VAL A 102 -5.55 6.34 14.71
CA VAL A 102 -5.68 7.63 15.41
C VAL A 102 -5.89 7.42 16.90
N GLY A 103 -5.08 8.10 17.71
CA GLY A 103 -5.07 7.99 19.18
C GLY A 103 -4.16 6.89 19.72
N LYS A 104 -3.61 6.00 18.88
CA LYS A 104 -2.64 5.00 19.31
C LYS A 104 -1.26 5.62 19.55
N GLU A 105 -0.54 5.04 20.51
CA GLU A 105 0.88 5.35 20.71
C GLU A 105 1.72 4.65 19.63
N ALA A 106 2.64 5.38 19.01
CA ALA A 106 3.64 4.82 18.11
C ALA A 106 4.81 4.27 18.93
N ASP A 107 4.58 3.17 19.66
CA ASP A 107 5.52 2.58 20.63
C ASP A 107 5.94 1.14 20.28
N SER A 108 5.14 0.40 19.49
CA SER A 108 5.48 -0.93 19.00
C SER A 108 5.11 -1.10 17.53
N PHE A 109 6.10 -1.33 16.70
CA PHE A 109 5.91 -1.66 15.28
C PHE A 109 5.18 -2.99 15.13
N LYS A 110 5.63 -4.02 15.83
CA LYS A 110 5.03 -5.35 15.77
C LYS A 110 3.57 -5.33 16.21
N GLY A 111 3.27 -4.68 17.34
CA GLY A 111 1.90 -4.59 17.87
C GLY A 111 0.94 -3.86 16.93
N LEU A 112 1.36 -2.73 16.36
CA LEU A 112 0.55 -1.99 15.39
C LEU A 112 0.39 -2.74 14.06
N CYS A 113 1.41 -3.48 13.61
CA CYS A 113 1.29 -4.33 12.43
C CYS A 113 0.37 -5.53 12.66
N GLU A 114 0.40 -6.16 13.83
CA GLU A 114 -0.55 -7.24 14.18
C GLU A 114 -1.99 -6.73 14.18
N MET A 115 -2.23 -5.52 14.67
CA MET A 115 -3.53 -4.87 14.59
C MET A 115 -3.94 -4.64 13.13
N LEU A 116 -3.06 -4.08 12.29
CA LEU A 116 -3.31 -3.86 10.87
C LEU A 116 -3.66 -5.16 10.12
N GLU A 117 -2.97 -6.26 10.42
CA GLU A 117 -3.20 -7.57 9.81
C GLU A 117 -4.57 -8.18 10.13
N ASN A 118 -5.17 -7.79 11.26
CA ASN A 118 -6.49 -8.24 11.68
C ASN A 118 -7.64 -7.45 11.06
N ILE A 119 -7.37 -6.32 10.41
CA ILE A 119 -8.40 -5.53 9.73
C ILE A 119 -8.91 -6.30 8.51
N GLN A 120 -10.22 -6.43 8.41
CA GLN A 120 -10.91 -7.05 7.27
C GLN A 120 -11.95 -6.10 6.70
N VAL A 121 -12.07 -6.13 5.38
CA VAL A 121 -13.08 -5.40 4.63
C VAL A 121 -13.93 -6.43 3.87
N ASP A 122 -15.22 -6.48 4.17
CA ASP A 122 -16.14 -7.48 3.61
C ASP A 122 -15.65 -8.93 3.76
N GLY A 123 -15.06 -9.26 4.93
CA GLY A 123 -14.52 -10.59 5.24
C GLY A 123 -13.22 -10.93 4.50
N LYS A 124 -12.59 -9.96 3.84
CA LYS A 124 -11.31 -10.12 3.13
C LYS A 124 -10.22 -9.31 3.81
N ARG A 125 -9.00 -9.82 3.73
CA ARG A 125 -7.81 -9.08 4.17
C ARG A 125 -7.62 -7.82 3.33
N LEU A 126 -6.99 -6.82 3.92
CA LEU A 126 -6.56 -5.62 3.21
C LEU A 126 -5.67 -5.97 2.01
N HIS A 127 -5.77 -5.19 0.94
CA HIS A 127 -4.89 -5.29 -0.22
C HIS A 127 -3.42 -5.27 0.21
N THR A 128 -2.59 -6.12 -0.40
CA THR A 128 -1.17 -6.26 -0.04
C THR A 128 -0.41 -4.93 -0.11
N ALA A 129 -0.72 -4.09 -1.11
CA ALA A 129 -0.10 -2.75 -1.23
C ALA A 129 -0.43 -1.85 -0.03
N ILE A 130 -1.67 -1.92 0.50
CA ILE A 130 -2.07 -1.15 1.70
C ILE A 130 -1.29 -1.66 2.91
N ARG A 131 -1.27 -2.97 3.13
CA ARG A 131 -0.53 -3.57 4.25
C ARG A 131 0.94 -3.19 4.21
N TYR A 132 1.54 -3.23 3.03
CA TYR A 132 2.93 -2.84 2.80
C TYR A 132 3.17 -1.36 3.11
N GLY A 133 2.43 -0.44 2.50
CA GLY A 133 2.65 1.00 2.67
C GLY A 133 2.30 1.49 4.08
N VAL A 134 1.19 1.03 4.66
CA VAL A 134 0.81 1.42 6.02
C VAL A 134 1.82 0.88 7.05
N SER A 135 2.32 -0.35 6.89
CA SER A 135 3.37 -0.87 7.80
C SER A 135 4.67 -0.08 7.71
N GLN A 136 5.04 0.43 6.54
CA GLN A 136 6.19 1.34 6.42
C GLN A 136 5.97 2.64 7.21
N ALA A 137 4.79 3.27 7.08
CA ALA A 137 4.46 4.47 7.82
C ALA A 137 4.45 4.21 9.34
N ILE A 138 3.95 3.06 9.78
CA ILE A 138 3.99 2.64 11.19
C ILE A 138 5.45 2.50 11.66
N LEU A 139 6.32 1.84 10.89
CA LEU A 139 7.72 1.67 11.24
C LEU A 139 8.44 3.03 11.35
N ASP A 140 8.20 3.95 10.42
CA ASP A 140 8.75 5.29 10.45
C ASP A 140 8.22 6.09 11.67
N ALA A 141 6.94 5.93 12.01
CA ALA A 141 6.34 6.56 13.18
C ALA A 141 6.98 6.07 14.50
N VAL A 142 7.15 4.75 14.64
CA VAL A 142 7.79 4.16 15.84
C VAL A 142 9.25 4.59 15.94
N ALA A 143 9.98 4.59 14.82
CA ALA A 143 11.37 5.03 14.76
C ALA A 143 11.52 6.51 15.20
N LYS A 144 10.68 7.40 14.68
CA LYS A 144 10.65 8.82 15.07
C LYS A 144 10.24 9.00 16.53
N SER A 145 9.20 8.30 16.97
CA SER A 145 8.71 8.35 18.34
C SER A 145 9.77 7.94 19.37
N SER A 146 10.56 6.93 19.04
CA SER A 146 11.61 6.38 19.91
C SER A 146 13.00 7.00 19.66
N LYS A 147 13.14 7.90 18.68
CA LYS A 147 14.42 8.51 18.24
C LYS A 147 15.45 7.46 17.83
N ARG A 148 15.02 6.46 17.09
CA ARG A 148 15.81 5.32 16.64
C ARG A 148 15.77 5.20 15.11
N LEU A 149 16.66 4.41 14.55
CA LEU A 149 16.57 4.02 13.14
C LEU A 149 15.52 2.91 12.96
N MET A 150 14.89 2.86 11.81
CA MET A 150 13.91 1.81 11.49
C MET A 150 14.50 0.40 11.63
N CYS A 151 15.78 0.22 11.23
CA CYS A 151 16.45 -1.08 11.38
C CYS A 151 16.67 -1.48 12.85
N GLU A 152 16.90 -0.52 13.74
CA GLU A 152 17.05 -0.79 15.18
C GLU A 152 15.71 -1.21 15.79
N VAL A 153 14.61 -0.58 15.37
CA VAL A 153 13.25 -0.98 15.80
C VAL A 153 12.96 -2.41 15.37
N VAL A 154 13.24 -2.75 14.11
CA VAL A 154 13.03 -4.11 13.60
C VAL A 154 13.93 -5.12 14.33
N ALA A 155 15.21 -4.82 14.50
CA ALA A 155 16.14 -5.71 15.19
C ALA A 155 15.68 -6.05 16.61
N ASP A 156 15.26 -5.04 17.37
CA ASP A 156 14.80 -5.24 18.74
C ASP A 156 13.48 -6.01 18.84
N GLU A 157 12.49 -5.66 18.02
CA GLU A 157 11.16 -6.26 18.13
C GLU A 157 11.08 -7.67 17.54
N TYR A 158 11.99 -8.04 16.64
CA TYR A 158 12.03 -9.36 16.01
C TYR A 158 13.24 -10.22 16.42
N GLY A 159 14.17 -9.67 17.21
CA GLY A 159 15.29 -10.43 17.77
C GLY A 159 16.34 -10.84 16.72
N THR A 160 16.64 -9.95 15.79
CA THR A 160 17.64 -10.18 14.71
C THR A 160 18.92 -9.39 14.92
#